data_3bc53f287c360b1b9815d7cbab79d229
#
_entry.id   3bc53f287c360b1b9815d7cbab79d229
#
_cell.length_a   1.000
_cell.length_b   1.000
_cell.length_c   1.000
_cell.angle_alpha   90.00
_cell.angle_beta   90.00
_cell.angle_gamma   90.00
#
_symmetry.space_group_name_H-M   'P 1'
#
loop_
_entity.id
_entity.type
_entity.pdbx_description
1 polymer ?
#
loop_
_entity_poly.entity_id
_entity_poly.type
_entity_poly.pdbx_seq_one_letter_code
_entity_poly.pdbx_strand_id
1 'polypeptide(L)'
;MKELLNMFNFYKAFKYYKAGKKSLKSKTHIDTQVKIKIEVGKESNRTEILNFLLSQFDKDPLYLEIGVRNPTDNFSKIKSSSKYSVDPGVEFKTNPVDFKMTSDAFFSKLKQNKILSCDMRFDVIFVDGLHLAEQVEKDIANALYFVKDDGFIVLHDCNPPT
;
A
#
# COMPACT_ATOMS: atom_id res chain seq x y z
N MET A 1 21.34 13.51 -39.77
CA MET A 1 21.59 12.92 -38.44
C MET A 1 20.33 12.81 -37.57
N LYS A 2 19.50 13.86 -37.40
CA LYS A 2 18.23 13.81 -36.62
C LYS A 2 17.19 12.83 -37.17
N GLU A 3 17.02 12.72 -38.47
CA GLU A 3 16.06 11.79 -39.09
C GLU A 3 16.42 10.32 -38.91
N LEU A 4 17.71 9.97 -39.00
CA LEU A 4 18.21 8.63 -38.75
C LEU A 4 17.97 8.22 -37.25
N LEU A 5 18.16 9.16 -36.34
CA LEU A 5 17.93 8.95 -34.92
C LEU A 5 16.43 8.71 -34.60
N ASN A 6 15.55 9.47 -35.26
CA ASN A 6 14.11 9.31 -35.15
C ASN A 6 13.62 7.97 -35.73
N MET A 7 14.17 7.54 -36.88
CA MET A 7 13.85 6.26 -37.49
C MET A 7 14.32 5.08 -36.61
N PHE A 8 15.49 5.19 -35.99
CA PHE A 8 16.02 4.19 -35.07
C PHE A 8 15.15 4.08 -33.77
N ASN A 9 14.72 5.22 -33.23
CA ASN A 9 13.83 5.25 -32.08
C ASN A 9 12.45 4.67 -32.39
N PHE A 10 11.90 4.95 -33.57
CA PHE A 10 10.65 4.35 -34.04
C PHE A 10 10.77 2.83 -34.20
N TYR A 11 11.86 2.34 -34.78
CA TYR A 11 12.10 0.90 -34.92
C TYR A 11 12.22 0.21 -33.54
N LYS A 12 12.93 0.82 -32.57
CA LYS A 12 13.00 0.33 -31.20
C LYS A 12 11.60 0.28 -30.55
N ALA A 13 10.84 1.36 -30.64
CA ALA A 13 9.49 1.42 -30.08
C ALA A 13 8.58 0.34 -30.67
N PHE A 14 8.65 0.12 -32.00
CA PHE A 14 7.89 -0.93 -32.69
C PHE A 14 8.31 -2.35 -32.27
N LYS A 15 9.60 -2.58 -32.04
CA LYS A 15 10.13 -3.85 -31.53
C LYS A 15 9.61 -4.12 -30.12
N TYR A 16 9.64 -3.12 -29.23
CA TYR A 16 9.09 -3.25 -27.87
C TYR A 16 7.58 -3.47 -27.87
N TYR A 17 6.84 -2.77 -28.74
CA TYR A 17 5.40 -2.97 -28.91
C TYR A 17 5.07 -4.41 -29.34
N LYS A 18 5.79 -4.96 -30.33
CA LYS A 18 5.61 -6.36 -30.75
C LYS A 18 5.95 -7.35 -29.64
N ALA A 19 7.04 -7.13 -28.94
CA ALA A 19 7.45 -7.97 -27.81
C ALA A 19 6.41 -7.92 -26.67
N GLY A 20 5.90 -6.74 -26.34
CA GLY A 20 4.83 -6.57 -25.38
C GLY A 20 3.55 -7.31 -25.77
N LYS A 21 3.09 -7.17 -27.03
CA LYS A 21 1.94 -7.93 -27.54
C LYS A 21 2.12 -9.44 -27.47
N LYS A 22 3.34 -9.94 -27.72
CA LYS A 22 3.65 -11.37 -27.63
C LYS A 22 3.63 -11.82 -26.16
N SER A 23 4.18 -11.02 -25.25
CA SER A 23 4.17 -11.29 -23.81
C SER A 23 2.75 -11.37 -23.26
N LEU A 24 1.88 -10.41 -23.61
CA LEU A 24 0.46 -10.40 -23.20
C LEU A 24 -0.34 -11.64 -23.66
N LYS A 25 0.10 -12.29 -24.75
CA LYS A 25 -0.51 -13.51 -25.29
C LYS A 25 0.19 -14.79 -24.81
N SER A 26 1.23 -14.66 -24.01
CA SER A 26 1.94 -15.83 -23.47
C SER A 26 1.05 -16.62 -22.51
N LYS A 27 1.21 -17.93 -22.47
CA LYS A 27 0.50 -18.80 -21.53
C LYS A 27 0.72 -18.34 -20.10
N THR A 28 1.97 -18.03 -19.74
CA THR A 28 2.33 -17.54 -18.42
C THR A 28 1.54 -16.28 -18.04
N HIS A 29 1.44 -15.28 -18.96
CA HIS A 29 0.68 -14.07 -18.67
C HIS A 29 -0.81 -14.36 -18.49
N ILE A 30 -1.40 -15.20 -19.35
CA ILE A 30 -2.82 -15.58 -19.26
C ILE A 30 -3.08 -16.33 -17.96
N ASP A 31 -2.25 -17.30 -17.60
CA ASP A 31 -2.37 -18.08 -16.35
C ASP A 31 -2.25 -17.16 -15.11
N THR A 32 -1.32 -16.21 -15.15
CA THR A 32 -1.17 -15.19 -14.10
C THR A 32 -2.43 -14.31 -13.96
N GLN A 33 -3.00 -13.85 -15.09
CA GLN A 33 -4.23 -13.05 -15.06
C GLN A 33 -5.42 -13.84 -14.50
N VAL A 34 -5.51 -15.15 -14.81
CA VAL A 34 -6.54 -16.02 -14.21
C VAL A 34 -6.35 -16.15 -12.72
N LYS A 35 -5.12 -16.40 -12.25
CA LYS A 35 -4.81 -16.46 -10.81
C LYS A 35 -5.13 -15.14 -10.09
N ILE A 36 -4.77 -13.99 -10.68
CA ILE A 36 -5.10 -12.67 -10.14
C ILE A 36 -6.62 -12.49 -10.02
N LYS A 37 -7.39 -12.87 -11.05
CA LYS A 37 -8.86 -12.78 -11.00
C LYS A 37 -9.46 -13.63 -9.90
N ILE A 38 -8.92 -14.84 -9.69
CA ILE A 38 -9.36 -15.73 -8.61
C ILE A 38 -9.05 -15.10 -7.26
N GLU A 39 -7.83 -14.56 -7.09
CA GLU A 39 -7.40 -13.94 -5.84
C GLU A 39 -8.23 -12.70 -5.50
N VAL A 40 -8.41 -11.79 -6.49
CA VAL A 40 -9.23 -10.58 -6.32
C VAL A 40 -10.72 -10.89 -6.10
N GLY A 41 -11.20 -12.03 -6.61
CA GLY A 41 -12.58 -12.47 -6.45
C GLY A 41 -12.85 -13.24 -5.15
N LYS A 42 -11.85 -13.45 -4.27
CA LYS A 42 -12.07 -14.05 -2.96
C LYS A 42 -12.98 -13.16 -2.12
N GLU A 43 -13.91 -13.80 -1.41
CA GLU A 43 -14.70 -13.14 -0.38
C GLU A 43 -13.78 -12.67 0.75
N SER A 44 -14.17 -11.60 1.42
CA SER A 44 -13.39 -10.88 2.43
C SER A 44 -12.25 -10.05 1.82
N ASN A 45 -12.63 -8.92 1.23
CA ASN A 45 -11.66 -7.91 0.78
C ASN A 45 -10.89 -7.29 1.97
N ARG A 46 -9.79 -6.58 1.68
CA ARG A 46 -8.92 -5.97 2.71
C ARG A 46 -9.69 -5.12 3.73
N THR A 47 -10.69 -4.35 3.29
CA THR A 47 -11.50 -3.50 4.18
C THR A 47 -12.31 -4.33 5.17
N GLU A 48 -12.88 -5.45 4.71
CA GLU A 48 -13.65 -6.37 5.58
C GLU A 48 -12.76 -7.06 6.60
N ILE A 49 -11.58 -7.52 6.18
CA ILE A 49 -10.58 -8.12 7.08
C ILE A 49 -10.15 -7.10 8.15
N LEU A 50 -9.79 -5.88 7.76
CA LEU A 50 -9.38 -4.82 8.69
C LEU A 50 -10.51 -4.47 9.66
N ASN A 51 -11.74 -4.32 9.19
CA ASN A 51 -12.89 -4.06 10.05
C ASN A 51 -13.23 -5.23 10.98
N PHE A 52 -13.00 -6.47 10.55
CA PHE A 52 -13.11 -7.64 11.40
C PHE A 52 -12.07 -7.61 12.53
N LEU A 53 -10.79 -7.32 12.22
CA LEU A 53 -9.76 -7.20 13.25
C LEU A 53 -10.06 -6.07 14.23
N LEU A 54 -10.50 -4.91 13.73
CA LEU A 54 -10.92 -3.79 14.59
C LEU A 54 -12.08 -4.14 15.50
N SER A 55 -13.00 -5.01 15.04
CA SER A 55 -14.15 -5.45 15.86
C SER A 55 -13.78 -6.41 17.02
N GLN A 56 -12.53 -6.87 17.10
CA GLN A 56 -12.06 -7.72 18.19
C GLN A 56 -11.73 -6.92 19.47
N PHE A 57 -11.73 -5.59 19.39
CA PHE A 57 -11.46 -4.72 20.53
C PHE A 57 -12.75 -4.21 21.17
N ASP A 58 -12.84 -4.25 22.49
CA ASP A 58 -14.02 -3.82 23.26
C ASP A 58 -14.28 -2.31 23.23
N LYS A 59 -13.24 -1.50 22.93
CA LYS A 59 -13.31 -0.04 22.82
C LYS A 59 -13.05 0.36 21.38
N ASP A 60 -13.39 1.60 21.03
CA ASP A 60 -13.06 2.16 19.71
C ASP A 60 -11.54 2.08 19.46
N PRO A 61 -11.11 1.21 18.53
CA PRO A 61 -9.69 0.93 18.32
C PRO A 61 -8.98 2.06 17.59
N LEU A 62 -7.71 2.27 17.88
CA LEU A 62 -6.86 3.22 17.20
C LEU A 62 -6.23 2.56 15.96
N TYR A 63 -6.48 3.14 14.80
CA TYR A 63 -6.05 2.62 13.49
C TYR A 63 -5.04 3.52 12.81
N LEU A 64 -4.02 2.93 12.18
CA LEU A 64 -3.05 3.62 11.32
C LEU A 64 -2.98 2.95 9.95
N GLU A 65 -3.06 3.73 8.87
CA GLU A 65 -2.86 3.28 7.49
C GLU A 65 -1.65 3.97 6.85
N ILE A 66 -0.68 3.19 6.42
CA ILE A 66 0.50 3.61 5.68
C ILE A 66 0.30 3.29 4.20
N GLY A 67 0.36 4.32 3.32
CA GLY A 67 0.13 4.14 1.89
C GLY A 67 -1.35 4.22 1.52
N VAL A 68 -2.00 5.32 1.82
CA VAL A 68 -3.45 5.48 1.62
C VAL A 68 -3.81 5.69 0.16
N ARG A 69 -2.93 6.27 -0.65
CA ARG A 69 -3.17 6.63 -2.05
C ARG A 69 -4.49 7.40 -2.25
N ASN A 70 -5.61 6.71 -2.36
CA ASN A 70 -6.96 7.28 -2.42
C ASN A 70 -7.76 6.81 -1.19
N PRO A 71 -8.13 7.70 -0.26
CA PRO A 71 -8.86 7.32 0.96
C PRO A 71 -10.18 6.59 0.70
N THR A 72 -10.84 6.83 -0.43
CA THR A 72 -12.12 6.17 -0.76
C THR A 72 -11.98 4.68 -1.07
N ASP A 73 -10.77 4.22 -1.38
CA ASP A 73 -10.52 2.81 -1.71
C ASP A 73 -10.60 1.93 -0.46
N ASN A 74 -10.04 2.38 0.67
CA ASN A 74 -10.03 1.66 1.94
C ASN A 74 -10.28 2.56 3.17
N PHE A 75 -9.44 3.55 3.43
CA PHE A 75 -9.39 4.33 4.67
C PHE A 75 -10.75 4.90 5.11
N SER A 76 -11.53 5.46 4.17
CA SER A 76 -12.85 6.03 4.47
C SER A 76 -13.87 4.98 4.94
N LYS A 77 -13.67 3.71 4.60
CA LYS A 77 -14.57 2.59 4.93
C LYS A 77 -14.18 1.88 6.24
N ILE A 78 -13.06 2.26 6.83
CA ILE A 78 -12.58 1.70 8.11
C ILE A 78 -13.47 2.17 9.24
N LYS A 79 -13.99 1.22 10.02
CA LYS A 79 -14.91 1.41 11.15
C LYS A 79 -14.14 1.66 12.45
N SER A 80 -13.45 2.79 12.50
CA SER A 80 -12.83 3.33 13.69
C SER A 80 -13.02 4.84 13.67
N SER A 81 -13.40 5.45 14.79
CA SER A 81 -13.49 6.91 14.92
C SER A 81 -12.12 7.53 15.16
N SER A 82 -11.17 6.74 15.67
CA SER A 82 -9.79 7.14 15.99
C SER A 82 -8.83 6.53 14.98
N LYS A 83 -8.63 7.19 13.83
CA LYS A 83 -7.79 6.67 12.74
C LYS A 83 -6.93 7.74 12.09
N TYR A 84 -5.76 7.33 11.63
CA TYR A 84 -4.78 8.19 10.97
C TYR A 84 -4.32 7.60 9.64
N SER A 85 -4.07 8.49 8.68
CA SER A 85 -3.66 8.19 7.32
C SER A 85 -2.34 8.84 6.96
N VAL A 86 -1.42 8.09 6.38
CA VAL A 86 -0.08 8.54 5.97
C VAL A 86 0.17 8.18 4.52
N ASP A 87 0.47 9.18 3.69
CA ASP A 87 0.83 9.01 2.28
C ASP A 87 1.61 10.21 1.76
N PRO A 88 2.68 10.06 0.96
CA PRO A 88 3.43 11.19 0.41
C PRO A 88 2.64 12.00 -0.63
N GLY A 89 1.56 11.46 -1.18
CA GLY A 89 0.69 12.15 -2.13
C GLY A 89 1.32 12.37 -3.50
N VAL A 90 2.16 11.44 -3.96
CA VAL A 90 2.87 11.57 -5.25
C VAL A 90 2.00 11.18 -6.45
N GLU A 91 1.00 10.32 -6.26
CA GLU A 91 0.16 9.81 -7.34
C GLU A 91 -1.04 10.73 -7.66
N PHE A 92 -1.47 11.56 -6.72
CA PHE A 92 -2.64 12.42 -6.87
C PHE A 92 -2.31 13.88 -6.55
N LYS A 93 -2.87 14.82 -7.33
CA LYS A 93 -2.72 16.26 -7.10
C LYS A 93 -3.31 16.68 -5.75
N THR A 94 -4.44 16.09 -5.38
CA THR A 94 -5.07 16.26 -4.06
C THR A 94 -5.03 14.93 -3.33
N ASN A 95 -4.34 14.91 -2.19
CA ASN A 95 -4.32 13.74 -1.31
C ASN A 95 -4.83 14.19 0.07
N PRO A 96 -6.09 13.91 0.41
CA PRO A 96 -6.72 14.30 1.67
C PRO A 96 -6.36 13.35 2.80
N VAL A 97 -5.08 13.16 3.06
CA VAL A 97 -4.56 12.36 4.18
C VAL A 97 -4.17 13.25 5.36
N ASP A 98 -4.18 12.69 6.57
CA ASP A 98 -3.83 13.42 7.78
C ASP A 98 -2.35 13.82 7.78
N PHE A 99 -1.49 12.93 7.31
CA PHE A 99 -0.04 13.17 7.25
C PHE A 99 0.50 12.97 5.85
N LYS A 100 0.65 14.08 5.11
CA LYS A 100 1.23 14.08 3.76
C LYS A 100 2.76 13.98 3.82
N MET A 101 3.26 12.78 4.04
CA MET A 101 4.70 12.47 4.14
C MET A 101 4.96 10.98 3.93
N THR A 102 6.23 10.61 3.78
CA THR A 102 6.65 9.21 3.75
C THR A 102 6.48 8.55 5.12
N SER A 103 6.36 7.21 5.16
CA SER A 103 6.31 6.44 6.41
C SER A 103 7.53 6.68 7.29
N ASP A 104 8.75 6.75 6.70
CA ASP A 104 9.98 7.05 7.42
C ASP A 104 9.90 8.41 8.13
N ALA A 105 9.43 9.44 7.43
CA ALA A 105 9.27 10.77 8.00
C ALA A 105 8.20 10.81 9.11
N PHE A 106 7.10 10.07 8.91
CA PHE A 106 6.02 9.96 9.89
C PHE A 106 6.54 9.32 11.18
N PHE A 107 7.09 8.12 11.11
CA PHE A 107 7.58 7.42 12.28
C PHE A 107 8.73 8.15 12.99
N SER A 108 9.62 8.80 12.23
CA SER A 108 10.68 9.65 12.83
C SER A 108 10.10 10.82 13.63
N LYS A 109 9.09 11.51 13.09
CA LYS A 109 8.44 12.63 13.79
C LYS A 109 7.58 12.15 14.97
N LEU A 110 6.96 10.98 14.86
CA LEU A 110 6.20 10.36 15.94
C LEU A 110 7.12 10.01 17.12
N LYS A 111 8.26 9.38 16.88
CA LYS A 111 9.30 9.10 17.90
C LYS A 111 9.80 10.36 18.58
N GLN A 112 9.83 11.49 17.87
CA GLN A 112 10.28 12.79 18.39
C GLN A 112 9.15 13.61 19.04
N ASN A 113 7.94 13.05 19.18
CA ASN A 113 6.76 13.74 19.72
C ASN A 113 6.39 15.04 18.96
N LYS A 114 6.65 15.06 17.63
CA LYS A 114 6.45 16.27 16.79
C LYS A 114 5.11 16.33 16.07
N ILE A 115 4.36 15.24 16.05
CA ILE A 115 3.06 15.13 15.33
C ILE A 115 1.96 14.59 16.26
N LEU A 116 2.19 13.42 16.82
CA LEU A 116 1.34 12.75 17.80
C LEU A 116 2.19 12.39 19.00
N SER A 117 1.56 11.93 20.10
CA SER A 117 2.32 11.47 21.27
C SER A 117 3.20 10.28 20.90
N CYS A 118 4.47 10.31 21.31
CA CYS A 118 5.41 9.19 21.12
C CYS A 118 5.02 7.95 21.94
N ASP A 119 4.15 8.11 22.96
CA ASP A 119 3.61 7.00 23.76
C ASP A 119 2.37 6.37 23.14
N MET A 120 1.88 6.91 22.03
CA MET A 120 0.73 6.37 21.31
C MET A 120 1.01 4.95 20.83
N ARG A 121 0.05 4.05 21.00
CA ARG A 121 0.09 2.67 20.51
C ARG A 121 -1.19 2.37 19.74
N PHE A 122 -1.04 1.83 18.55
CA PHE A 122 -2.14 1.50 17.65
C PHE A 122 -2.64 0.08 17.91
N ASP A 123 -3.95 -0.12 17.80
CA ASP A 123 -4.59 -1.44 17.86
C ASP A 123 -4.38 -2.18 16.53
N VAL A 124 -4.50 -1.48 15.40
CA VAL A 124 -4.25 -2.05 14.08
C VAL A 124 -3.43 -1.07 13.25
N ILE A 125 -2.33 -1.57 12.67
CA ILE A 125 -1.51 -0.84 11.70
C ILE A 125 -1.58 -1.59 10.37
N PHE A 126 -2.06 -0.94 9.32
CA PHE A 126 -2.09 -1.46 7.96
C PHE A 126 -0.97 -0.84 7.13
N VAL A 127 -0.13 -1.67 6.53
CA VAL A 127 1.01 -1.27 5.69
C VAL A 127 0.72 -1.66 4.25
N ASP A 128 0.42 -0.66 3.42
CA ASP A 128 0.13 -0.76 1.97
C ASP A 128 0.89 0.36 1.21
N GLY A 129 2.13 0.63 1.63
CA GLY A 129 2.95 1.71 1.09
C GLY A 129 3.76 1.31 -0.13
N LEU A 130 5.06 1.65 -0.14
CA LEU A 130 5.97 1.31 -1.23
C LEU A 130 6.34 -0.17 -1.20
N HIS A 131 5.97 -0.93 -2.25
CA HIS A 131 6.17 -2.38 -2.36
C HIS A 131 7.63 -2.78 -2.71
N LEU A 132 8.61 -2.18 -2.01
CA LEU A 132 10.01 -2.58 -2.04
C LEU A 132 10.36 -3.29 -0.74
N ALA A 133 10.97 -4.47 -0.81
CA ALA A 133 11.29 -5.30 0.35
C ALA A 133 12.00 -4.52 1.48
N GLU A 134 13.00 -3.70 1.12
CA GLU A 134 13.73 -2.87 2.08
C GLU A 134 12.84 -1.82 2.79
N GLN A 135 11.84 -1.26 2.08
CA GLN A 135 10.92 -0.30 2.68
C GLN A 135 9.89 -0.99 3.55
N VAL A 136 9.36 -2.13 3.09
CA VAL A 136 8.41 -2.94 3.89
C VAL A 136 9.05 -3.39 5.19
N GLU A 137 10.33 -3.82 5.17
CA GLU A 137 11.08 -4.20 6.37
C GLU A 137 11.16 -3.03 7.38
N LYS A 138 11.47 -1.81 6.91
CA LYS A 138 11.50 -0.61 7.77
C LYS A 138 10.13 -0.27 8.33
N ASP A 139 9.08 -0.36 7.50
CA ASP A 139 7.72 -0.07 7.92
C ASP A 139 7.24 -1.07 8.97
N ILE A 140 7.58 -2.37 8.83
CA ILE A 140 7.31 -3.40 9.84
C ILE A 140 8.06 -3.10 11.14
N ALA A 141 9.37 -2.82 11.07
CA ALA A 141 10.16 -2.51 12.25
C ALA A 141 9.64 -1.29 13.02
N ASN A 142 9.20 -0.27 12.30
CA ASN A 142 8.57 0.90 12.90
C ASN A 142 7.18 0.58 13.47
N ALA A 143 6.36 -0.19 12.73
CA ALA A 143 5.03 -0.60 13.18
C ALA A 143 5.10 -1.44 14.46
N LEU A 144 6.06 -2.36 14.57
CA LEU A 144 6.29 -3.17 15.78
C LEU A 144 6.57 -2.32 17.02
N TYR A 145 7.19 -1.16 16.86
CA TYR A 145 7.42 -0.25 17.99
C TYR A 145 6.15 0.47 18.45
N PHE A 146 5.20 0.71 17.54
CA PHE A 146 4.00 1.49 17.80
C PHE A 146 2.70 0.69 17.87
N VAL A 147 2.71 -0.60 17.61
CA VAL A 147 1.55 -1.47 17.83
C VAL A 147 1.44 -1.84 19.31
N LYS A 148 0.22 -2.04 19.80
CA LYS A 148 -0.03 -2.60 21.15
C LYS A 148 0.38 -4.07 21.21
N ASP A 149 0.61 -4.59 22.41
CA ASP A 149 1.02 -5.99 22.61
C ASP A 149 -0.04 -6.99 22.09
N ASP A 150 -1.31 -6.62 22.14
CA ASP A 150 -2.46 -7.38 21.62
C ASP A 150 -2.98 -6.85 20.27
N GLY A 151 -2.23 -5.95 19.63
CA GLY A 151 -2.58 -5.33 18.37
C GLY A 151 -2.17 -6.15 17.14
N PHE A 152 -2.56 -5.66 15.97
CA PHE A 152 -2.28 -6.32 14.69
C PHE A 152 -1.49 -5.43 13.74
N ILE A 153 -0.52 -6.02 13.05
CA ILE A 153 0.11 -5.43 11.87
C ILE A 153 -0.36 -6.23 10.65
N VAL A 154 -1.00 -5.56 9.70
CA VAL A 154 -1.51 -6.17 8.48
C VAL A 154 -0.70 -5.64 7.30
N LEU A 155 -0.20 -6.55 6.47
CA LEU A 155 0.62 -6.24 5.29
C LEU A 155 -0.17 -6.54 4.02
N HIS A 156 -0.12 -5.63 3.05
CA HIS A 156 -0.70 -5.83 1.72
C HIS A 156 0.30 -6.47 0.76
N ASP A 157 -0.20 -7.13 -0.28
CA ASP A 157 0.58 -7.72 -1.40
C ASP A 157 1.71 -8.68 -0.99
N CYS A 158 1.55 -9.40 0.14
CA CYS A 158 2.54 -10.38 0.63
C CYS A 158 2.37 -11.78 0.03
N ASN A 159 1.41 -12.00 -0.86
CA ASN A 159 1.15 -13.29 -1.52
C ASN A 159 1.09 -13.11 -3.04
N PRO A 160 2.23 -12.86 -3.71
CA PRO A 160 2.24 -12.70 -5.16
C PRO A 160 1.85 -14.02 -5.84
N PRO A 161 1.10 -13.99 -6.95
CA PRO A 161 0.79 -15.18 -7.73
C PRO A 161 2.08 -15.76 -8.31
N THR A 162 2.44 -16.98 -7.91
CA THR A 162 3.58 -17.76 -8.41
C THR A 162 3.28 -18.41 -9.76
#